data_81a27eebcf89d322772ef08636af8f8b
#
_entry.id   81a27eebcf89d322772ef08636af8f8b
#
_cell.length_a   1.000
_cell.length_b   1.000
_cell.length_c   1.000
_cell.angle_alpha   90.00
_cell.angle_beta   90.00
_cell.angle_gamma   90.00
#
_symmetry.space_group_name_H-M   'P 1'
#
loop_
_entity.id
_entity.type
_entity.pdbx_description
1 polymer ?
#
loop_
_entity_poly.entity_id
_entity_poly.type
_entity_poly.pdbx_seq_one_letter_code
_entity_poly.pdbx_strand_id
1 'polypeptide(L)'
;MNVAYLCLAIGFLVVVAAGALVYVTTPTNAGWVRSFLGRLTRIRDVSVVQLGRAGAAVAVLLALSAAAVIITWPVGRFFRRFRPQIDGPILRWTMRHVNSTGTWHHVNFVVTHMGNRRQIQICAVVAAVIFAALWVRRGWWIPPVILGSAIVFEKFGQAALAKVVDRPPTGLPGFGTYPSGGCARTVILWGTVMYLILLTWPTISRLWRVAGFTVVALLAFVEGYTRIYLIKHWSMDVVGGWLFGTLLLLAIIGASSCFKPCRAAPAAT
;
A
#
# COMPACT_ATOMS: atom_id res chain seq x y z
N MET A 1 22.11 -14.34 15.72
CA MET A 1 21.85 -13.68 14.41
C MET A 1 21.38 -12.27 14.72
N ASN A 2 22.05 -11.26 14.18
CA ASN A 2 21.76 -9.86 14.51
C ASN A 2 20.39 -9.49 13.92
N VAL A 3 19.47 -8.99 14.75
CA VAL A 3 18.08 -8.65 14.33
C VAL A 3 18.07 -7.61 13.20
N ALA A 4 19.09 -6.74 13.13
CA ALA A 4 19.26 -5.84 12.01
C ALA A 4 19.44 -6.58 10.67
N TYR A 5 20.20 -7.68 10.66
CA TYR A 5 20.35 -8.52 9.48
C TYR A 5 19.07 -9.29 9.15
N LEU A 6 18.30 -9.72 10.16
CA LEU A 6 17.02 -10.36 9.97
C LEU A 6 15.99 -9.38 9.35
N CYS A 7 15.91 -8.15 9.85
CA CYS A 7 15.06 -7.10 9.28
C CYS A 7 15.47 -6.73 7.85
N LEU A 8 16.78 -6.66 7.57
CA LEU A 8 17.31 -6.46 6.21
C LEU A 8 16.98 -7.64 5.30
N ALA A 9 17.12 -8.88 5.79
CA ALA A 9 16.78 -10.08 5.02
C ALA A 9 15.28 -10.18 4.73
N ILE A 10 14.43 -9.90 5.72
CA ILE A 10 12.96 -9.87 5.53
C ILE A 10 12.59 -8.75 4.56
N GLY A 11 13.18 -7.56 4.69
CA GLY A 11 12.94 -6.46 3.77
C GLY A 11 13.41 -6.77 2.35
N PHE A 12 14.56 -7.40 2.20
CA PHE A 12 15.04 -7.87 0.91
C PHE A 12 14.09 -8.92 0.31
N LEU A 13 13.62 -9.88 1.11
CA LEU A 13 12.64 -10.88 0.68
C LEU A 13 11.30 -10.23 0.26
N VAL A 14 10.84 -9.20 0.98
CA VAL A 14 9.62 -8.45 0.62
C VAL A 14 9.83 -7.71 -0.70
N VAL A 15 10.98 -7.07 -0.92
CA VAL A 15 11.31 -6.38 -2.17
C VAL A 15 11.43 -7.38 -3.32
N VAL A 16 12.08 -8.51 -3.10
CA VAL A 16 12.21 -9.60 -4.09
C VAL A 16 10.83 -10.20 -4.39
N ALA A 17 10.00 -10.45 -3.37
CA ALA A 17 8.65 -10.97 -3.55
C ALA A 17 7.74 -9.98 -4.29
N ALA A 18 7.83 -8.68 -3.98
CA ALA A 18 7.11 -7.64 -4.71
C ALA A 18 7.59 -7.54 -6.17
N GLY A 19 8.90 -7.60 -6.40
CA GLY A 19 9.49 -7.64 -7.74
C GLY A 19 9.07 -8.90 -8.52
N ALA A 20 9.09 -10.07 -7.87
CA ALA A 20 8.63 -11.34 -8.44
C ALA A 20 7.13 -11.31 -8.72
N LEU A 21 6.32 -10.74 -7.84
CA LEU A 21 4.89 -10.58 -8.05
C LEU A 21 4.60 -9.69 -9.26
N VAL A 22 5.30 -8.55 -9.40
CA VAL A 22 5.20 -7.69 -10.58
C VAL A 22 5.70 -8.41 -11.83
N TYR A 23 6.73 -9.26 -11.71
CA TYR A 23 7.24 -10.08 -12.81
C TYR A 23 6.22 -11.15 -13.26
N VAL A 24 5.58 -11.83 -12.31
CA VAL A 24 4.61 -12.91 -12.57
C VAL A 24 3.25 -12.36 -13.01
N THR A 25 2.83 -11.22 -12.50
CA THR A 25 1.57 -10.56 -12.91
C THR A 25 1.67 -9.80 -14.22
N THR A 26 2.89 -9.61 -14.75
CA THR A 26 3.05 -9.22 -16.16
C THR A 26 2.70 -10.42 -17.04
N PRO A 27 1.72 -10.30 -17.98
CA PRO A 27 1.08 -11.44 -18.64
C PRO A 27 2.04 -12.23 -19.55
N THR A 28 2.67 -13.22 -18.98
CA THR A 28 3.34 -14.26 -19.73
C THR A 28 3.07 -15.59 -19.04
N ASN A 29 2.04 -16.30 -19.44
CA ASN A 29 1.88 -17.75 -19.29
C ASN A 29 1.23 -18.39 -18.05
N ALA A 30 0.87 -17.71 -16.97
CA ALA A 30 0.13 -18.37 -15.89
C ALA A 30 -1.38 -18.41 -16.21
N GLY A 31 -1.87 -19.55 -16.69
CA GLY A 31 -3.29 -19.73 -17.08
C GLY A 31 -4.28 -19.38 -15.97
N TRP A 32 -3.96 -19.70 -14.70
CA TRP A 32 -4.80 -19.37 -13.55
C TRP A 32 -4.89 -17.86 -13.29
N VAL A 33 -3.80 -17.11 -13.48
CA VAL A 33 -3.81 -15.63 -13.36
C VAL A 33 -4.69 -15.02 -14.44
N ARG A 34 -4.58 -15.50 -15.69
CA ARG A 34 -5.45 -15.05 -16.78
C ARG A 34 -6.92 -15.35 -16.50
N SER A 35 -7.22 -16.56 -16.00
CA SER A 35 -8.58 -16.95 -15.63
C SER A 35 -9.14 -16.07 -14.49
N PHE A 36 -8.35 -15.82 -13.44
CA PHE A 36 -8.73 -14.96 -12.32
C PHE A 36 -8.95 -13.51 -12.78
N LEU A 37 -8.00 -12.95 -13.52
CA LEU A 37 -8.13 -11.59 -14.08
C LEU A 37 -9.31 -11.51 -15.06
N GLY A 38 -9.59 -12.58 -15.82
CA GLY A 38 -10.75 -12.67 -16.68
C GLY A 38 -12.06 -12.63 -15.92
N ARG A 39 -12.15 -13.27 -14.75
CA ARG A 39 -13.33 -13.19 -13.87
C ARG A 39 -13.51 -11.78 -13.31
N LEU A 40 -12.43 -11.15 -12.85
CA LEU A 40 -12.47 -9.78 -12.33
C LEU A 40 -12.91 -8.77 -13.41
N THR A 41 -12.40 -8.92 -14.65
CA THR A 41 -12.82 -8.06 -15.77
C THR A 41 -14.27 -8.27 -16.11
N ARG A 42 -14.79 -9.51 -16.08
CA ARG A 42 -16.23 -9.78 -16.31
C ARG A 42 -17.11 -9.13 -15.24
N ILE A 43 -16.76 -9.27 -13.95
CA ILE A 43 -17.48 -8.60 -12.85
C ILE A 43 -17.49 -7.09 -13.06
N ARG A 44 -16.34 -6.50 -13.38
CA ARG A 44 -16.23 -5.07 -13.71
C ARG A 44 -17.17 -4.69 -14.86
N ASP A 45 -17.14 -5.43 -15.99
CA ASP A 45 -17.91 -5.10 -17.18
C ASP A 45 -19.42 -5.17 -16.91
N VAL A 46 -19.86 -6.18 -16.17
CA VAL A 46 -21.29 -6.28 -15.72
C VAL A 46 -21.63 -5.09 -14.81
N SER A 47 -20.77 -4.77 -13.85
CA SER A 47 -21.02 -3.63 -12.95
C SER A 47 -21.08 -2.30 -13.71
N VAL A 48 -20.23 -2.11 -14.72
CA VAL A 48 -20.24 -0.89 -15.56
C VAL A 48 -21.51 -0.79 -16.40
N VAL A 49 -22.04 -1.92 -16.90
CA VAL A 49 -23.30 -1.93 -17.65
C VAL A 49 -24.48 -1.58 -16.74
N GLN A 50 -24.50 -2.08 -15.50
CA GLN A 50 -25.62 -1.89 -14.58
C GLN A 50 -25.60 -0.53 -13.87
N LEU A 51 -24.42 -0.06 -13.44
CA LEU A 51 -24.26 1.12 -12.58
C LEU A 51 -23.64 2.33 -13.28
N GLY A 52 -23.26 2.19 -14.54
CA GLY A 52 -22.40 3.14 -15.22
C GLY A 52 -20.97 3.12 -14.68
N ARG A 53 -20.04 3.79 -15.38
CA ARG A 53 -18.61 3.77 -15.02
C ARG A 53 -18.31 4.33 -13.63
N ALA A 54 -18.95 5.44 -13.26
CA ALA A 54 -18.75 6.07 -11.96
C ALA A 54 -19.34 5.23 -10.82
N GLY A 55 -20.56 4.74 -10.96
CA GLY A 55 -21.21 3.88 -9.98
C GLY A 55 -20.45 2.57 -9.77
N ALA A 56 -19.99 1.93 -10.85
CA ALA A 56 -19.17 0.73 -10.78
C ALA A 56 -17.82 1.00 -10.06
N ALA A 57 -17.15 2.12 -10.36
CA ALA A 57 -15.90 2.48 -9.71
C ALA A 57 -16.09 2.67 -8.20
N VAL A 58 -17.14 3.37 -7.79
CA VAL A 58 -17.47 3.56 -6.37
C VAL A 58 -17.79 2.22 -5.70
N ALA A 59 -18.63 1.38 -6.31
CA ALA A 59 -18.99 0.07 -5.77
C ALA A 59 -17.75 -0.84 -5.60
N VAL A 60 -16.90 -0.92 -6.62
CA VAL A 60 -15.64 -1.70 -6.57
C VAL A 60 -14.69 -1.15 -5.49
N LEU A 61 -14.55 0.18 -5.39
CA LEU A 61 -13.70 0.80 -4.39
C LEU A 61 -14.18 0.48 -2.98
N LEU A 62 -15.48 0.63 -2.71
CA LEU A 62 -16.07 0.32 -1.41
C LEU A 62 -15.92 -1.17 -1.07
N ALA A 63 -16.27 -2.07 -1.99
CA ALA A 63 -16.20 -3.51 -1.78
C ALA A 63 -14.76 -3.99 -1.52
N LEU A 64 -13.79 -3.55 -2.33
CA LEU A 64 -12.39 -3.95 -2.16
C LEU A 64 -11.73 -3.29 -0.95
N SER A 65 -12.12 -2.06 -0.58
CA SER A 65 -11.65 -1.42 0.64
C SER A 65 -12.21 -2.11 1.89
N ALA A 66 -13.48 -2.52 1.87
CA ALA A 66 -14.06 -3.34 2.93
C ALA A 66 -13.33 -4.70 3.03
N ALA A 67 -13.07 -5.35 1.89
CA ALA A 67 -12.29 -6.59 1.85
C ALA A 67 -10.87 -6.39 2.42
N ALA A 68 -10.21 -5.27 2.13
CA ALA A 68 -8.90 -4.95 2.71
C ALA A 68 -8.95 -4.90 4.24
N VAL A 69 -9.98 -4.28 4.82
CA VAL A 69 -10.18 -4.24 6.28
C VAL A 69 -10.47 -5.65 6.81
N ILE A 70 -11.40 -6.40 6.18
CA ILE A 70 -11.79 -7.75 6.59
C ILE A 70 -10.60 -8.72 6.56
N ILE A 71 -9.74 -8.64 5.55
CA ILE A 71 -8.55 -9.51 5.43
C ILE A 71 -7.47 -9.10 6.45
N THR A 72 -7.27 -7.80 6.67
CA THR A 72 -6.22 -7.30 7.57
C THR A 72 -6.59 -7.46 9.05
N TRP A 73 -7.88 -7.46 9.38
CA TRP A 73 -8.37 -7.64 10.74
C TRP A 73 -7.92 -8.95 11.41
N PRO A 74 -8.20 -10.16 10.87
CA PRO A 74 -7.78 -11.42 11.52
C PRO A 74 -6.25 -11.51 11.63
N VAL A 75 -5.51 -10.98 10.67
CA VAL A 75 -4.04 -10.89 10.75
C VAL A 75 -3.61 -10.04 11.96
N GLY A 76 -4.25 -8.91 12.18
CA GLY A 76 -3.98 -8.07 13.35
C GLY A 76 -4.35 -8.75 14.68
N ARG A 77 -5.47 -9.48 14.72
CA ARG A 77 -5.87 -10.29 15.90
C ARG A 77 -4.88 -11.41 16.19
N PHE A 78 -4.40 -12.09 15.15
CA PHE A 78 -3.34 -13.08 15.26
C PHE A 78 -2.07 -12.45 15.86
N PHE A 79 -1.58 -11.35 15.32
CA PHE A 79 -0.40 -10.66 15.82
C PHE A 79 -0.60 -10.10 17.24
N ARG A 80 -1.81 -9.68 17.61
CA ARG A 80 -2.14 -9.31 18.99
C ARG A 80 -1.92 -10.48 19.94
N ARG A 81 -2.38 -11.68 19.58
CA ARG A 81 -2.26 -12.90 20.40
C ARG A 81 -0.80 -13.35 20.58
N PHE A 82 -0.01 -13.29 19.52
CA PHE A 82 1.39 -13.74 19.50
C PHE A 82 2.41 -12.61 19.74
N ARG A 83 1.95 -11.45 20.22
CA ARG A 83 2.82 -10.29 20.51
C ARG A 83 4.01 -10.61 21.41
N PRO A 84 3.87 -11.32 22.54
CA PRO A 84 4.99 -11.59 23.45
C PRO A 84 6.11 -12.40 22.77
N GLN A 85 5.73 -13.31 21.86
CA GLN A 85 6.65 -14.22 21.19
C GLN A 85 7.33 -13.57 19.99
N ILE A 86 6.64 -12.68 19.26
CA ILE A 86 7.12 -12.10 17.99
C ILE A 86 7.66 -10.68 18.24
N ASP A 87 6.83 -9.77 18.70
CA ASP A 87 7.19 -8.35 18.84
C ASP A 87 8.04 -8.08 20.08
N GLY A 88 7.80 -8.80 21.18
CA GLY A 88 8.49 -8.61 22.45
C GLY A 88 10.02 -8.74 22.34
N PRO A 89 10.55 -9.81 21.73
CA PRO A 89 11.99 -9.95 21.52
C PRO A 89 12.59 -8.83 20.67
N ILE A 90 11.91 -8.43 19.60
CA ILE A 90 12.37 -7.36 18.70
C ILE A 90 12.41 -6.03 19.45
N LEU A 91 11.36 -5.69 20.18
CA LEU A 91 11.32 -4.45 20.99
C LEU A 91 12.45 -4.42 22.02
N ARG A 92 12.63 -5.50 22.83
CA ARG A 92 13.70 -5.57 23.82
C ARG A 92 15.08 -5.42 23.19
N TRP A 93 15.29 -6.04 22.03
CA TRP A 93 16.54 -5.89 21.30
C TRP A 93 16.75 -4.45 20.85
N THR A 94 15.74 -3.83 20.25
CA THR A 94 15.79 -2.45 19.77
C THR A 94 16.09 -1.50 20.94
N MET A 95 15.40 -1.62 22.06
CA MET A 95 15.64 -0.77 23.24
C MET A 95 17.07 -0.87 23.80
N ARG A 96 17.72 -2.04 23.66
CA ARG A 96 19.11 -2.23 24.15
C ARG A 96 20.17 -1.72 23.18
N HIS A 97 19.88 -1.65 21.88
CA HIS A 97 20.90 -1.41 20.85
C HIS A 97 20.73 -0.08 20.10
N VAL A 98 19.60 0.60 20.28
CA VAL A 98 19.37 1.90 19.65
C VAL A 98 20.00 2.99 20.51
N ASN A 99 21.00 3.65 19.94
CA ASN A 99 21.56 4.87 20.54
C ASN A 99 20.67 6.07 20.15
N SER A 100 19.98 6.67 21.13
CA SER A 100 19.04 7.79 20.93
C SER A 100 19.73 9.14 20.62
N THR A 101 21.06 9.22 20.76
CA THR A 101 21.81 10.48 20.57
C THR A 101 22.72 10.46 19.34
N GLY A 102 22.83 9.32 18.65
CA GLY A 102 23.75 9.17 17.52
C GLY A 102 23.20 9.76 16.21
N THR A 103 24.12 10.08 15.28
CA THR A 103 23.78 10.55 13.92
C THR A 103 22.79 9.64 13.21
N TRP A 104 22.95 8.31 13.35
CA TRP A 104 22.04 7.34 12.76
C TRP A 104 20.62 7.46 13.29
N HIS A 105 20.45 7.76 14.58
CA HIS A 105 19.14 8.02 15.15
C HIS A 105 18.50 9.26 14.53
N HIS A 106 19.27 10.33 14.38
CA HIS A 106 18.80 11.56 13.73
C HIS A 106 18.38 11.33 12.27
N VAL A 107 19.17 10.58 11.51
CA VAL A 107 18.82 10.20 10.13
C VAL A 107 17.49 9.43 10.10
N ASN A 108 17.32 8.42 10.95
CA ASN A 108 16.07 7.67 11.03
C ASN A 108 14.87 8.53 11.47
N PHE A 109 15.11 9.48 12.37
CA PHE A 109 14.10 10.44 12.82
C PHE A 109 13.63 11.34 11.67
N VAL A 110 14.54 11.83 10.83
CA VAL A 110 14.19 12.65 9.65
C VAL A 110 13.47 11.79 8.61
N VAL A 111 14.02 10.63 8.28
CA VAL A 111 13.47 9.73 7.25
C VAL A 111 12.06 9.24 7.59
N THR A 112 11.77 8.94 8.87
CA THR A 112 10.44 8.49 9.28
C THR A 112 9.32 9.54 9.04
N HIS A 113 9.69 10.80 8.77
CA HIS A 113 8.70 11.82 8.44
C HIS A 113 8.04 11.58 7.07
N MET A 114 8.67 10.82 6.17
CA MET A 114 8.12 10.57 4.84
C MET A 114 6.76 9.84 4.88
N GLY A 115 6.50 9.02 5.90
CA GLY A 115 5.21 8.36 6.11
C GLY A 115 4.24 9.13 7.02
N ASN A 116 4.61 10.30 7.56
CA ASN A 116 3.73 11.09 8.39
C ASN A 116 2.59 11.69 7.56
N ARG A 117 1.43 11.84 8.19
CA ARG A 117 0.20 12.30 7.51
C ARG A 117 0.40 13.60 6.75
N ARG A 118 1.05 14.60 7.37
CA ARG A 118 1.25 15.92 6.75
C ARG A 118 2.11 15.83 5.49
N GLN A 119 3.24 15.13 5.54
CA GLN A 119 4.15 14.98 4.41
C GLN A 119 3.48 14.21 3.25
N ILE A 120 2.78 13.11 3.58
CA ILE A 120 2.02 12.33 2.60
C ILE A 120 0.93 13.18 1.93
N GLN A 121 0.21 14.02 2.69
CA GLN A 121 -0.81 14.92 2.12
C GLN A 121 -0.19 15.98 1.20
N ILE A 122 0.93 16.58 1.59
CA ILE A 122 1.66 17.53 0.73
C ILE A 122 2.11 16.83 -0.57
N CYS A 123 2.75 15.67 -0.47
CA CYS A 123 3.16 14.91 -1.64
C CYS A 123 1.98 14.50 -2.53
N ALA A 124 0.85 14.11 -1.94
CA ALA A 124 -0.37 13.78 -2.68
C ALA A 124 -0.93 14.98 -3.44
N VAL A 125 -0.96 16.17 -2.82
CA VAL A 125 -1.41 17.41 -3.47
C VAL A 125 -0.47 17.79 -4.61
N VAL A 126 0.84 17.76 -4.38
CA VAL A 126 1.84 18.05 -5.42
C VAL A 126 1.69 17.07 -6.59
N ALA A 127 1.59 15.77 -6.32
CA ALA A 127 1.36 14.77 -7.34
C ALA A 127 0.03 15.00 -8.09
N ALA A 128 -1.05 15.33 -7.37
CA ALA A 128 -2.34 15.64 -7.97
C ALA A 128 -2.27 16.81 -8.94
N VAL A 129 -1.59 17.89 -8.57
CA VAL A 129 -1.39 19.08 -9.42
C VAL A 129 -0.56 18.71 -10.66
N ILE A 130 0.55 17.99 -10.49
CA ILE A 130 1.41 17.57 -11.61
C ILE A 130 0.62 16.70 -12.60
N PHE A 131 -0.07 15.65 -12.11
CA PHE A 131 -0.83 14.77 -12.98
C PHE A 131 -2.08 15.45 -13.57
N ALA A 132 -2.73 16.37 -12.86
CA ALA A 132 -3.81 17.19 -13.42
C ALA A 132 -3.32 18.01 -14.60
N ALA A 133 -2.16 18.65 -14.49
CA ALA A 133 -1.54 19.40 -15.59
C ALA A 133 -1.18 18.50 -16.78
N LEU A 134 -0.59 17.32 -16.54
CA LEU A 134 -0.29 16.33 -17.57
C LEU A 134 -1.55 15.78 -18.26
N TRP A 135 -2.67 15.75 -17.56
CA TRP A 135 -3.95 15.19 -18.03
C TRP A 135 -4.97 16.26 -18.43
N VAL A 136 -4.58 17.52 -18.62
CA VAL A 136 -5.50 18.62 -18.91
C VAL A 136 -6.47 18.31 -20.06
N ARG A 137 -6.01 17.60 -21.11
CA ARG A 137 -6.82 17.20 -22.27
C ARG A 137 -7.47 15.82 -22.12
N ARG A 138 -7.11 15.04 -21.09
CA ARG A 138 -7.60 13.65 -20.89
C ARG A 138 -8.57 13.51 -19.72
N GLY A 139 -8.77 14.57 -18.93
CA GLY A 139 -9.59 14.58 -17.73
C GLY A 139 -8.76 14.94 -16.51
N TRP A 140 -8.40 16.20 -16.36
CA TRP A 140 -7.53 16.76 -15.32
C TRP A 140 -7.97 16.42 -13.90
N TRP A 141 -9.26 16.19 -13.67
CA TRP A 141 -9.84 15.87 -12.36
C TRP A 141 -9.64 14.42 -11.92
N ILE A 142 -9.31 13.50 -12.86
CA ILE A 142 -9.17 12.06 -12.57
C ILE A 142 -8.01 11.77 -11.60
N PRO A 143 -6.76 12.24 -11.84
CA PRO A 143 -5.66 12.00 -10.91
C PRO A 143 -5.90 12.54 -9.48
N PRO A 144 -6.42 13.78 -9.29
CA PRO A 144 -6.81 14.27 -7.97
C PRO A 144 -7.85 13.39 -7.26
N VAL A 145 -8.85 12.89 -7.97
CA VAL A 145 -9.87 11.99 -7.40
C VAL A 145 -9.24 10.66 -6.98
N ILE A 146 -8.38 10.07 -7.81
CA ILE A 146 -7.67 8.83 -7.49
C ILE A 146 -6.80 9.01 -6.23
N LEU A 147 -5.97 10.04 -6.19
CA LEU A 147 -5.09 10.33 -5.04
C LEU A 147 -5.87 10.70 -3.78
N GLY A 148 -6.91 11.51 -3.93
CA GLY A 148 -7.79 11.91 -2.83
C GLY A 148 -8.51 10.71 -2.22
N SER A 149 -9.09 9.83 -3.07
CA SER A 149 -9.74 8.61 -2.59
C SER A 149 -8.75 7.70 -1.87
N ALA A 150 -7.51 7.55 -2.35
CA ALA A 150 -6.49 6.75 -1.72
C ALA A 150 -6.22 7.20 -0.27
N ILE A 151 -6.07 8.52 -0.04
CA ILE A 151 -5.83 9.09 1.29
C ILE A 151 -7.07 8.96 2.20
N VAL A 152 -8.27 9.18 1.65
CA VAL A 152 -9.53 9.09 2.42
C VAL A 152 -9.77 7.65 2.88
N PHE A 153 -9.68 6.66 1.99
CA PHE A 153 -9.91 5.26 2.34
C PHE A 153 -8.84 4.71 3.29
N GLU A 154 -7.57 5.15 3.16
CA GLU A 154 -6.53 4.83 4.14
C GLU A 154 -6.90 5.31 5.53
N LYS A 155 -7.27 6.60 5.64
CA LYS A 155 -7.58 7.22 6.93
C LYS A 155 -8.71 6.49 7.67
N PHE A 156 -9.81 6.21 6.97
CA PHE A 156 -10.97 5.55 7.58
C PHE A 156 -10.75 4.06 7.85
N GLY A 157 -10.11 3.35 6.91
CA GLY A 157 -9.81 1.93 7.08
C GLY A 157 -8.79 1.68 8.19
N GLN A 158 -7.74 2.51 8.29
CA GLN A 158 -6.78 2.44 9.39
C GLN A 158 -7.44 2.71 10.74
N ALA A 159 -8.32 3.73 10.81
CA ALA A 159 -9.04 4.05 12.04
C ALA A 159 -10.00 2.90 12.46
N ALA A 160 -10.69 2.27 11.50
CA ALA A 160 -11.54 1.11 11.76
C ALA A 160 -10.71 -0.07 12.30
N LEU A 161 -9.60 -0.41 11.64
CA LEU A 161 -8.70 -1.48 12.06
C LEU A 161 -8.12 -1.23 13.46
N ALA A 162 -7.72 0.01 13.75
CA ALA A 162 -7.21 0.38 15.07
C ALA A 162 -8.21 0.08 16.19
N LYS A 163 -9.50 0.35 15.94
CA LYS A 163 -10.58 0.08 16.92
C LYS A 163 -10.86 -1.42 17.09
N VAL A 164 -10.97 -2.17 15.96
CA VAL A 164 -11.41 -3.58 16.03
C VAL A 164 -10.28 -4.55 16.41
N VAL A 165 -9.02 -4.20 16.12
CA VAL A 165 -7.86 -5.02 16.54
C VAL A 165 -7.46 -4.68 17.96
N ASP A 166 -7.53 -3.42 18.35
CA ASP A 166 -7.27 -2.91 19.70
C ASP A 166 -5.97 -3.48 20.29
N ARG A 167 -4.85 -3.30 19.61
CA ARG A 167 -3.54 -3.74 20.11
C ARG A 167 -3.08 -2.79 21.22
N PRO A 168 -2.74 -3.34 22.40
CA PRO A 168 -2.30 -2.51 23.49
C PRO A 168 -0.98 -1.80 23.14
N PRO A 169 -0.88 -0.48 23.42
CA PRO A 169 0.36 0.26 23.27
C PRO A 169 1.45 -0.27 24.20
N THR A 170 2.70 0.09 23.98
CA THR A 170 3.82 -0.22 24.89
C THR A 170 3.82 0.64 26.15
N GLY A 171 3.00 1.66 26.22
CA GLY A 171 3.10 2.72 27.25
C GLY A 171 4.15 3.79 26.96
N LEU A 172 4.91 3.65 25.87
CA LEU A 172 5.91 4.63 25.46
C LEU A 172 5.25 5.82 24.73
N PRO A 173 5.71 7.06 24.97
CA PRO A 173 5.18 8.25 24.29
C PRO A 173 5.29 8.15 22.76
N GLY A 174 4.23 8.52 22.05
CA GLY A 174 4.22 8.54 20.59
C GLY A 174 4.14 7.16 19.91
N PHE A 175 3.86 6.10 20.69
CA PHE A 175 3.66 4.76 20.14
C PHE A 175 2.34 4.68 19.36
N GLY A 176 2.40 4.12 18.14
CA GLY A 176 1.26 4.06 17.23
C GLY A 176 0.36 2.85 17.43
N THR A 177 -0.76 2.85 16.72
CA THR A 177 -1.77 1.78 16.71
C THR A 177 -1.58 0.83 15.52
N TYR A 178 -2.24 -0.34 15.57
CA TYR A 178 -2.34 -1.26 14.43
C TYR A 178 -3.40 -0.78 13.42
N PRO A 179 -3.16 -0.92 12.12
CA PRO A 179 -1.87 -1.13 11.46
C PRO A 179 -1.03 0.15 11.44
N SER A 180 0.29 0.05 11.13
CA SER A 180 1.12 1.23 10.97
C SER A 180 0.64 2.11 9.82
N GLY A 181 0.04 3.25 10.18
CA GLY A 181 -0.49 4.18 9.18
C GLY A 181 0.62 4.81 8.30
N GLY A 182 1.84 5.01 8.84
CA GLY A 182 2.98 5.49 8.05
C GLY A 182 3.31 4.54 6.90
N CYS A 183 3.42 3.25 7.21
CA CYS A 183 3.71 2.22 6.23
C CYS A 183 2.59 2.09 5.18
N ALA A 184 1.33 2.08 5.62
CA ALA A 184 0.19 2.01 4.71
C ALA A 184 0.15 3.21 3.75
N ARG A 185 0.30 4.42 4.27
CA ARG A 185 0.31 5.66 3.48
C ARG A 185 1.43 5.70 2.46
N THR A 186 2.63 5.25 2.83
CA THR A 186 3.77 5.19 1.90
C THR A 186 3.48 4.26 0.73
N VAL A 187 2.96 3.04 0.99
CA VAL A 187 2.57 2.10 -0.07
C VAL A 187 1.49 2.69 -0.97
N ILE A 188 0.43 3.24 -0.38
CA ILE A 188 -0.73 3.76 -1.13
C ILE A 188 -0.34 4.97 -1.97
N LEU A 189 0.34 5.96 -1.40
CA LEU A 189 0.72 7.16 -2.14
C LEU A 189 1.64 6.82 -3.30
N TRP A 190 2.80 6.23 -3.01
CA TRP A 190 3.81 5.99 -4.03
C TRP A 190 3.40 4.91 -5.02
N GLY A 191 2.64 3.89 -4.57
CA GLY A 191 2.01 2.93 -5.46
C GLY A 191 1.00 3.56 -6.41
N THR A 192 0.17 4.51 -5.92
CA THR A 192 -0.79 5.25 -6.75
C THR A 192 -0.08 6.19 -7.72
N VAL A 193 0.99 6.87 -7.28
CA VAL A 193 1.83 7.71 -8.17
C VAL A 193 2.44 6.84 -9.28
N MET A 194 3.01 5.69 -8.93
CA MET A 194 3.56 4.77 -9.93
C MET A 194 2.47 4.27 -10.90
N TYR A 195 1.28 3.98 -10.41
CA TYR A 195 0.15 3.60 -11.25
C TYR A 195 -0.27 4.73 -12.20
N LEU A 196 -0.33 5.99 -11.74
CA LEU A 196 -0.60 7.15 -12.58
C LEU A 196 0.49 7.38 -13.63
N ILE A 197 1.75 7.13 -13.30
CA ILE A 197 2.86 7.12 -14.28
C ILE A 197 2.57 6.11 -15.39
N LEU A 198 2.17 4.87 -15.03
CA LEU A 198 1.86 3.84 -16.03
C LEU A 198 0.63 4.14 -16.88
N LEU A 199 -0.34 4.87 -16.35
CA LEU A 199 -1.50 5.34 -17.12
C LEU A 199 -1.13 6.48 -18.05
N THR A 200 -0.21 7.35 -17.65
CA THR A 200 0.25 8.50 -18.44
C THR A 200 1.14 8.04 -19.59
N TRP A 201 2.02 7.09 -19.32
CA TRP A 201 2.97 6.55 -20.30
C TRP A 201 2.84 5.02 -20.44
N PRO A 202 1.83 4.51 -21.16
CA PRO A 202 1.55 3.09 -21.26
C PRO A 202 2.66 2.28 -21.96
N THR A 203 3.52 2.96 -22.74
CA THR A 203 4.65 2.37 -23.48
C THR A 203 5.91 2.14 -22.63
N ILE A 204 5.89 2.53 -21.32
CA ILE A 204 7.01 2.28 -20.42
C ILE A 204 7.40 0.80 -20.47
N SER A 205 8.71 0.54 -20.66
CA SER A 205 9.25 -0.80 -20.74
C SER A 205 9.04 -1.59 -19.44
N ARG A 206 9.07 -2.92 -19.54
CA ARG A 206 8.92 -3.81 -18.40
C ARG A 206 9.95 -3.52 -17.31
N LEU A 207 11.21 -3.24 -17.70
CA LEU A 207 12.28 -2.94 -16.77
C LEU A 207 11.94 -1.72 -15.89
N TRP A 208 11.48 -0.63 -16.50
CA TRP A 208 11.10 0.57 -15.76
C TRP A 208 9.86 0.39 -14.88
N ARG A 209 8.92 -0.49 -15.27
CA ARG A 209 7.77 -0.86 -14.41
C ARG A 209 8.26 -1.59 -13.16
N VAL A 210 9.13 -2.60 -13.35
CA VAL A 210 9.72 -3.35 -12.23
C VAL A 210 10.52 -2.42 -11.33
N ALA A 211 11.41 -1.60 -11.90
CA ALA A 211 12.23 -0.64 -11.16
C ALA A 211 11.35 0.33 -10.33
N GLY A 212 10.28 0.88 -10.92
CA GLY A 212 9.37 1.78 -10.22
C GLY A 212 8.66 1.13 -9.04
N PHE A 213 8.12 -0.09 -9.19
CA PHE A 213 7.51 -0.79 -8.05
C PHE A 213 8.54 -1.26 -7.02
N THR A 214 9.77 -1.58 -7.43
CA THR A 214 10.86 -1.87 -6.51
C THR A 214 11.20 -0.64 -5.66
N VAL A 215 11.24 0.55 -6.25
CA VAL A 215 11.42 1.81 -5.50
C VAL A 215 10.28 2.01 -4.50
N VAL A 216 9.02 1.77 -4.89
CA VAL A 216 7.87 1.85 -3.95
C VAL A 216 8.04 0.87 -2.79
N ALA A 217 8.45 -0.37 -3.07
CA ALA A 217 8.68 -1.38 -2.03
C ALA A 217 9.84 -0.99 -1.10
N LEU A 218 10.93 -0.43 -1.64
CA LEU A 218 12.06 0.08 -0.84
C LEU A 218 11.65 1.25 0.05
N LEU A 219 10.88 2.21 -0.45
CA LEU A 219 10.36 3.31 0.35
C LEU A 219 9.47 2.80 1.49
N ALA A 220 8.58 1.85 1.21
CA ALA A 220 7.75 1.21 2.22
C ALA A 220 8.58 0.46 3.26
N PHE A 221 9.63 -0.25 2.83
CA PHE A 221 10.55 -0.94 3.73
C PHE A 221 11.32 0.03 4.63
N VAL A 222 11.90 1.08 4.06
CA VAL A 222 12.63 2.11 4.82
C VAL A 222 11.72 2.77 5.85
N GLU A 223 10.50 3.12 5.47
CA GLU A 223 9.51 3.65 6.43
C GLU A 223 9.24 2.65 7.56
N GLY A 224 8.99 1.38 7.24
CA GLY A 224 8.76 0.34 8.24
C GLY A 224 9.95 0.12 9.17
N TYR A 225 11.16 0.07 8.63
CA TYR A 225 12.39 -0.02 9.40
C TYR A 225 12.52 1.14 10.39
N THR A 226 12.32 2.39 9.94
CA THR A 226 12.43 3.57 10.82
C THR A 226 11.38 3.56 11.92
N ARG A 227 10.15 3.04 11.65
CA ARG A 227 9.10 2.91 12.66
C ARG A 227 9.46 1.92 13.77
N ILE A 228 10.11 0.82 13.42
CA ILE A 228 10.59 -0.18 14.40
C ILE A 228 11.81 0.39 15.15
N TYR A 229 12.79 0.94 14.41
CA TYR A 229 14.01 1.49 14.98
C TYR A 229 13.74 2.61 16.01
N LEU A 230 12.81 3.50 15.71
CA LEU A 230 12.41 4.61 16.60
C LEU A 230 11.37 4.19 17.64
N ILE A 231 11.05 2.91 17.76
CA ILE A 231 10.10 2.35 18.72
C ILE A 231 8.72 3.03 18.63
N LYS A 232 8.29 3.39 17.40
CA LYS A 232 6.96 4.00 17.16
C LYS A 232 5.86 2.99 16.94
N HIS A 233 6.20 1.76 16.57
CA HIS A 233 5.28 0.66 16.30
C HIS A 233 5.87 -0.69 16.67
N TRP A 234 5.00 -1.65 16.94
CA TRP A 234 5.38 -3.05 16.91
C TRP A 234 5.79 -3.48 15.50
N SER A 235 6.69 -4.45 15.39
CA SER A 235 7.14 -4.95 14.08
C SER A 235 5.98 -5.49 13.23
N MET A 236 5.03 -6.16 13.86
CA MET A 236 3.87 -6.70 13.17
C MET A 236 2.81 -5.64 12.83
N ASP A 237 2.84 -4.44 13.44
CA ASP A 237 2.04 -3.31 12.97
C ASP A 237 2.53 -2.79 11.61
N VAL A 238 3.84 -2.84 11.41
CA VAL A 238 4.49 -2.49 10.14
C VAL A 238 4.06 -3.46 9.04
N VAL A 239 4.13 -4.78 9.30
CA VAL A 239 3.66 -5.82 8.37
C VAL A 239 2.17 -5.64 8.04
N GLY A 240 1.35 -5.37 9.07
CA GLY A 240 -0.07 -5.05 8.88
C GLY A 240 -0.29 -3.80 8.04
N GLY A 241 0.55 -2.77 8.20
CA GLY A 241 0.53 -1.55 7.40
C GLY A 241 0.85 -1.80 5.93
N TRP A 242 1.86 -2.60 5.64
CA TRP A 242 2.19 -3.00 4.25
C TRP A 242 1.08 -3.82 3.60
N LEU A 243 0.53 -4.80 4.32
CA LEU A 243 -0.59 -5.61 3.84
C LEU A 243 -1.81 -4.73 3.52
N PHE A 244 -2.24 -3.93 4.49
CA PHE A 244 -3.39 -3.05 4.34
C PHE A 244 -3.19 -2.04 3.20
N GLY A 245 -2.01 -1.40 3.14
CA GLY A 245 -1.67 -0.46 2.09
C GLY A 245 -1.68 -1.09 0.70
N THR A 246 -1.16 -2.31 0.56
CA THR A 246 -1.16 -3.04 -0.72
C THR A 246 -2.57 -3.41 -1.15
N LEU A 247 -3.41 -3.91 -0.25
CA LEU A 247 -4.80 -4.25 -0.55
C LEU A 247 -5.62 -3.02 -0.98
N LEU A 248 -5.42 -1.88 -0.31
CA LEU A 248 -6.05 -0.62 -0.71
C LEU A 248 -5.53 -0.10 -2.05
N LEU A 249 -4.24 -0.22 -2.33
CA LEU A 249 -3.69 0.12 -3.65
C LEU A 249 -4.35 -0.71 -4.75
N LEU A 250 -4.54 -2.01 -4.52
CA LEU A 250 -5.27 -2.88 -5.45
C LEU A 250 -6.74 -2.47 -5.60
N ALA A 251 -7.40 -2.00 -4.53
CA ALA A 251 -8.76 -1.46 -4.59
C ALA A 251 -8.83 -0.20 -5.47
N ILE A 252 -7.90 0.73 -5.33
CA ILE A 252 -7.79 1.94 -6.17
C ILE A 252 -7.56 1.58 -7.64
N ILE A 253 -6.63 0.66 -7.92
CA ILE A 253 -6.36 0.18 -9.29
C ILE A 253 -7.60 -0.50 -9.88
N GLY A 254 -8.27 -1.34 -9.10
CA GLY A 254 -9.51 -2.01 -9.50
C GLY A 254 -10.63 -1.03 -9.84
N ALA A 255 -10.89 -0.07 -8.96
CA ALA A 255 -11.91 0.97 -9.17
C ALA A 255 -11.61 1.82 -10.42
N SER A 256 -10.37 2.28 -10.56
CA SER A 256 -9.98 3.10 -11.72
C SER A 256 -10.05 2.34 -13.04
N SER A 257 -9.98 1.01 -13.02
CA SER A 257 -10.13 0.17 -14.22
C SER A 257 -11.54 0.26 -14.83
N CYS A 258 -12.58 0.67 -14.07
CA CYS A 258 -13.94 0.85 -14.57
C CYS A 258 -14.05 1.98 -15.61
N PHE A 259 -13.08 2.89 -15.67
CA PHE A 259 -13.02 3.94 -16.69
C PHE A 259 -12.35 3.49 -17.99
N LYS A 260 -11.75 2.29 -18.03
CA LYS A 260 -11.22 1.72 -19.27
C LYS A 260 -12.38 1.25 -20.18
N PRO A 261 -12.22 1.28 -21.50
CA PRO A 261 -13.20 0.72 -22.42
C PRO A 261 -13.53 -0.74 -22.08
N CYS A 262 -14.80 -1.10 -22.08
CA CYS A 262 -15.20 -2.51 -22.01
C CYS A 262 -14.62 -3.24 -23.23
N ARG A 263 -14.09 -4.43 -23.04
CA ARG A 263 -13.74 -5.29 -24.17
C ARG A 263 -15.03 -5.66 -24.89
N ALA A 264 -15.08 -5.38 -26.19
CA ALA A 264 -16.15 -5.91 -27.02
C ALA A 264 -16.25 -7.43 -26.82
N ALA A 265 -17.47 -7.92 -26.52
CA ALA A 265 -17.67 -9.35 -26.49
C ALA A 265 -17.21 -9.93 -27.86
N PRO A 266 -16.47 -11.05 -27.87
CA PRO A 266 -16.17 -11.72 -29.14
C PRO A 266 -17.51 -11.97 -29.82
N ALA A 267 -17.63 -11.53 -31.09
CA ALA A 267 -18.80 -11.80 -31.90
C ALA A 267 -19.04 -13.33 -31.84
N ALA A 268 -20.26 -13.72 -31.42
CA ALA A 268 -20.64 -15.11 -31.44
C ALA A 268 -20.62 -15.57 -32.91
N THR A 269 -19.57 -16.32 -33.26
CA THR A 269 -19.47 -17.04 -34.55
C THR A 269 -20.13 -18.39 -34.39
#